data_79d6c32e3ad0c6f5aaec6dfef65b6515
#
_entry.id   79d6c32e3ad0c6f5aaec6dfef65b6515
#
_cell.length_a   1.000
_cell.length_b   1.000
_cell.length_c   1.000
_cell.angle_alpha   90.00
_cell.angle_beta   90.00
_cell.angle_gamma   90.00
#
_symmetry.space_group_name_H-M   'P 1'
#
loop_
_entity.id
_entity.type
_entity.pdbx_description
1 polymer ?
#
loop_
_entity_poly.entity_id
_entity_poly.type
_entity_poly.pdbx_seq_one_letter_code
_entity_poly.pdbx_strand_id
1 'polypeptide(L)'
;IQDRSTKDGKSKATLLICTYDLINNAATKLSRRFGKGGGKKIHEIVRDEILTDVLFTTYDIKTQKTANKFSFISPYWSPYTIIKWLCAKSIPEKKSSGKNASAGFCFFQNKRGYNFLSYDSFSRSKPIKKLVVGHEPEEGEDPDKDKNIIPIDKLSVTTSFDVLKGLNVGSFNSMVMTLDVKDMNYVEHPFNITKYYQEVPLMNPNYQAPEYYKKFDRENAHTRIMSKVMDTALFTEGTYTKGMTKQLSQSSLREKLFYAKSAEIEYIGTNELTVGDVVEVMTFKGKDKQMDYENSGKYVIGRVEKQFLSQDDKMSTKLTLYTDSPGTFPTMEGGAV
;
A
#
# COMPACT_ATOMS: atom_id res chain seq x y z
N ILE A 1 -21.48 15.77 15.89
CA ILE A 1 -20.72 16.45 16.97
C ILE A 1 -20.20 15.36 17.89
N GLN A 2 -18.90 15.25 18.01
CA GLN A 2 -18.24 14.24 18.86
C GLN A 2 -18.10 14.74 20.30
N ASP A 3 -17.82 16.03 20.46
CA ASP A 3 -17.69 16.66 21.76
C ASP A 3 -18.06 18.15 21.67
N ARG A 4 -18.59 18.69 22.75
CA ARG A 4 -18.90 20.12 22.88
C ARG A 4 -18.57 20.56 24.31
N SER A 5 -17.73 21.56 24.43
CA SER A 5 -17.37 22.19 25.71
C SER A 5 -17.60 23.70 25.63
N THR A 6 -18.03 24.29 26.74
CA THR A 6 -18.17 25.74 26.88
C THR A 6 -17.36 26.19 28.09
N LYS A 7 -16.40 27.09 27.88
CA LYS A 7 -15.57 27.64 28.94
C LYS A 7 -15.40 29.15 28.68
N ASP A 8 -15.59 29.95 29.70
CA ASP A 8 -15.41 31.42 29.65
C ASP A 8 -16.14 32.13 28.48
N GLY A 9 -17.39 31.72 28.24
CA GLY A 9 -18.19 32.27 27.14
C GLY A 9 -17.80 31.81 25.74
N LYS A 10 -16.77 30.99 25.59
CA LYS A 10 -16.34 30.39 24.31
C LYS A 10 -16.82 28.96 24.21
N SER A 11 -17.47 28.61 23.11
CA SER A 11 -17.88 27.25 22.82
C SER A 11 -16.90 26.59 21.86
N LYS A 12 -16.41 25.40 22.20
CA LYS A 12 -15.58 24.55 21.36
C LYS A 12 -16.40 23.31 21.00
N ALA A 13 -16.46 22.96 19.73
CA ALA A 13 -17.08 21.73 19.26
C ALA A 13 -16.09 20.94 18.42
N THR A 14 -16.01 19.64 18.66
CA THR A 14 -15.27 18.70 17.82
C THR A 14 -16.26 18.00 16.89
N LEU A 15 -16.03 18.13 15.59
CA LEU A 15 -16.87 17.53 14.55
C LEU A 15 -16.09 16.39 13.88
N LEU A 16 -16.72 15.23 13.77
CA LEU A 16 -16.24 14.16 12.90
C LEU A 16 -17.00 14.27 11.57
N ILE A 17 -16.27 14.55 10.50
CA ILE A 17 -16.81 14.66 9.15
C ILE A 17 -16.43 13.40 8.38
N CYS A 18 -17.40 12.78 7.73
CA CYS A 18 -17.18 11.59 6.92
C CYS A 18 -18.05 11.64 5.65
N THR A 19 -17.73 10.78 4.69
CA THR A 19 -18.56 10.63 3.48
C THR A 19 -19.86 9.91 3.81
N TYR A 20 -20.90 10.17 3.03
CA TYR A 20 -22.19 9.49 3.16
C TYR A 20 -22.02 7.97 2.99
N ASP A 21 -21.15 7.54 2.08
CA ASP A 21 -20.86 6.12 1.84
C ASP A 21 -20.28 5.41 3.07
N LEU A 22 -19.52 6.12 3.93
CA LEU A 22 -19.03 5.53 5.18
C LEU A 22 -20.19 5.26 6.15
N ILE A 23 -21.18 6.15 6.19
CA ILE A 23 -22.38 5.95 7.00
C ILE A 23 -23.19 4.77 6.45
N ASN A 24 -23.41 4.71 5.14
CA ASN A 24 -24.09 3.59 4.48
C ASN A 24 -23.37 2.26 4.73
N ASN A 25 -22.04 2.26 4.66
CA ASN A 25 -21.24 1.08 4.97
C ASN A 25 -21.44 0.61 6.43
N ALA A 26 -21.50 1.53 7.38
CA ALA A 26 -21.71 1.19 8.79
C ALA A 26 -23.12 0.65 9.05
N ALA A 27 -24.12 1.22 8.39
CA ALA A 27 -25.53 0.81 8.51
C ALA A 27 -25.88 -0.47 7.77
N THR A 28 -25.07 -0.88 6.76
CA THR A 28 -25.40 -1.99 5.87
C THR A 28 -24.62 -3.24 6.24
N LYS A 29 -25.35 -4.35 6.39
CA LYS A 29 -24.79 -5.69 6.54
C LYS A 29 -25.36 -6.60 5.45
N LEU A 30 -24.52 -7.39 4.83
CA LEU A 30 -24.86 -8.16 3.64
C LEU A 30 -24.72 -9.65 3.88
N SER A 31 -25.82 -10.36 3.63
CA SER A 31 -25.87 -11.82 3.56
C SER A 31 -26.46 -12.22 2.21
N ARG A 32 -25.67 -12.03 1.15
CA ARG A 32 -26.09 -12.33 -0.22
C ARG A 32 -24.94 -12.93 -1.03
N ARG A 33 -25.29 -13.55 -2.15
CA ARG A 33 -24.33 -14.08 -3.11
C ARG A 33 -23.82 -12.97 -4.03
N PHE A 34 -22.50 -12.91 -4.15
CA PHE A 34 -21.77 -12.09 -5.10
C PHE A 34 -21.19 -12.95 -6.24
N GLY A 35 -20.98 -12.36 -7.42
CA GLY A 35 -20.43 -13.05 -8.58
C GLY A 35 -21.41 -14.07 -9.17
N LYS A 36 -22.69 -13.71 -9.33
CA LYS A 36 -23.70 -14.58 -9.97
C LYS A 36 -23.33 -14.93 -11.40
N GLY A 37 -23.90 -16.01 -11.93
CA GLY A 37 -23.75 -16.40 -13.33
C GLY A 37 -22.39 -17.04 -13.68
N GLY A 38 -21.83 -17.84 -12.77
CA GLY A 38 -20.55 -18.54 -13.02
C GLY A 38 -19.30 -17.79 -12.57
N GLY A 39 -19.46 -16.79 -11.70
CA GLY A 39 -18.37 -15.98 -11.16
C GLY A 39 -18.08 -14.73 -11.96
N LYS A 40 -17.71 -13.67 -11.27
CA LYS A 40 -17.25 -12.40 -11.87
C LYS A 40 -15.82 -12.11 -11.43
N LYS A 41 -15.11 -11.32 -12.20
CA LYS A 41 -13.78 -10.81 -11.80
C LYS A 41 -13.94 -9.97 -10.52
N ILE A 42 -13.00 -10.09 -9.59
CA ILE A 42 -13.11 -9.44 -8.27
C ILE A 42 -13.28 -7.92 -8.40
N HIS A 43 -12.57 -7.27 -9.33
CA HIS A 43 -12.70 -5.82 -9.54
C HIS A 43 -14.11 -5.41 -10.04
N GLU A 44 -14.80 -6.28 -10.78
CA GLU A 44 -16.19 -6.05 -11.20
C GLU A 44 -17.15 -6.21 -10.02
N ILE A 45 -16.93 -7.21 -9.14
CA ILE A 45 -17.71 -7.35 -7.91
C ILE A 45 -17.55 -6.11 -7.03
N VAL A 46 -16.33 -5.61 -6.85
CA VAL A 46 -16.07 -4.41 -6.04
C VAL A 46 -16.73 -3.18 -6.65
N ARG A 47 -16.54 -2.94 -7.94
CA ARG A 47 -17.06 -1.76 -8.62
C ARG A 47 -18.58 -1.80 -8.73
N ASP A 48 -19.13 -2.84 -9.34
CA ASP A 48 -20.52 -2.88 -9.74
C ASP A 48 -21.43 -3.34 -8.59
N GLU A 49 -21.14 -4.52 -8.00
CA GLU A 49 -22.04 -5.14 -7.02
C GLU A 49 -21.93 -4.54 -5.61
N ILE A 50 -20.77 -3.95 -5.23
CA ILE A 50 -20.59 -3.39 -3.88
C ILE A 50 -20.67 -1.87 -3.89
N LEU A 51 -19.81 -1.19 -4.65
CA LEU A 51 -19.77 0.28 -4.62
C LEU A 51 -20.98 0.90 -5.31
N THR A 52 -21.37 0.38 -6.48
CA THR A 52 -22.49 0.93 -7.25
C THR A 52 -23.84 0.45 -6.70
N ASP A 53 -24.08 -0.87 -6.63
CA ASP A 53 -25.41 -1.41 -6.33
C ASP A 53 -25.78 -1.38 -4.83
N VAL A 54 -24.78 -1.43 -3.92
CA VAL A 54 -25.04 -1.47 -2.47
C VAL A 54 -24.82 -0.12 -1.81
N LEU A 55 -23.68 0.52 -2.08
CA LEU A 55 -23.37 1.80 -1.46
C LEU A 55 -23.96 2.98 -2.23
N PHE A 56 -24.41 2.77 -3.48
CA PHE A 56 -24.95 3.81 -4.35
C PHE A 56 -24.00 5.01 -4.47
N THR A 57 -22.69 4.71 -4.55
CA THR A 57 -21.69 5.76 -4.62
C THR A 57 -21.82 6.62 -5.86
N THR A 58 -21.68 7.92 -5.69
CA THR A 58 -21.60 8.91 -6.79
C THR A 58 -20.16 9.30 -7.12
N TYR A 59 -19.18 8.77 -6.37
CA TYR A 59 -17.78 9.06 -6.60
C TYR A 59 -17.22 8.22 -7.76
N ASP A 60 -16.22 8.74 -8.43
CA ASP A 60 -15.48 7.99 -9.44
C ASP A 60 -14.84 6.73 -8.84
N ILE A 61 -14.84 5.65 -9.60
CA ILE A 61 -14.31 4.36 -9.17
C ILE A 61 -13.18 3.92 -10.11
N LYS A 62 -11.95 3.97 -9.61
CA LYS A 62 -10.77 3.48 -10.32
C LYS A 62 -10.44 2.07 -9.86
N THR A 63 -10.61 1.08 -10.73
CA THR A 63 -10.27 -0.31 -10.43
C THR A 63 -9.22 -0.85 -11.39
N GLN A 64 -8.25 -1.59 -10.84
CA GLN A 64 -7.33 -2.38 -11.66
C GLN A 64 -7.94 -3.75 -11.94
N LYS A 65 -7.82 -4.23 -13.18
CA LYS A 65 -8.36 -5.53 -13.61
C LYS A 65 -7.69 -6.68 -12.84
N THR A 66 -8.53 -7.60 -12.33
CA THR A 66 -8.09 -8.83 -11.64
C THR A 66 -8.15 -10.04 -12.58
N ALA A 67 -7.21 -10.96 -12.41
CA ALA A 67 -7.14 -12.19 -13.20
C ALA A 67 -8.21 -13.21 -12.79
N ASN A 68 -8.42 -13.33 -11.48
CA ASN A 68 -9.29 -14.35 -10.91
C ASN A 68 -10.76 -13.92 -10.83
N LYS A 69 -11.63 -14.89 -11.09
CA LYS A 69 -13.08 -14.77 -10.91
C LYS A 69 -13.50 -15.41 -9.60
N PHE A 70 -14.49 -14.83 -8.96
CA PHE A 70 -14.99 -15.26 -7.67
C PHE A 70 -16.50 -15.37 -7.66
N SER A 71 -17.01 -16.33 -6.87
CA SER A 71 -18.42 -16.42 -6.49
C SER A 71 -18.50 -16.86 -5.03
N PHE A 72 -19.14 -16.07 -4.17
CA PHE A 72 -19.20 -16.34 -2.75
C PHE A 72 -20.48 -15.77 -2.12
N ILE A 73 -20.80 -16.23 -0.92
CA ILE A 73 -21.87 -15.69 -0.08
C ILE A 73 -21.21 -14.91 1.05
N SER A 74 -21.62 -13.66 1.24
CA SER A 74 -21.12 -12.82 2.33
C SER A 74 -21.74 -13.25 3.65
N PRO A 75 -20.95 -13.47 4.72
CA PRO A 75 -21.46 -13.90 6.03
C PRO A 75 -21.83 -12.69 6.90
N TYR A 76 -22.80 -11.88 6.47
CA TYR A 76 -23.31 -10.71 7.21
C TYR A 76 -22.25 -9.65 7.50
N TRP A 77 -21.37 -9.39 6.52
CA TRP A 77 -20.33 -8.37 6.61
C TRP A 77 -20.78 -7.02 6.06
N SER A 78 -20.14 -5.94 6.54
CA SER A 78 -20.28 -4.62 5.90
C SER A 78 -19.57 -4.57 4.54
N PRO A 79 -19.99 -3.71 3.62
CA PRO A 79 -19.42 -3.59 2.29
C PRO A 79 -17.89 -3.43 2.28
N TYR A 80 -17.33 -2.53 3.11
CA TYR A 80 -15.88 -2.31 3.16
C TYR A 80 -15.13 -3.52 3.76
N THR A 81 -15.75 -4.27 4.66
CA THR A 81 -15.16 -5.54 5.17
C THR A 81 -15.05 -6.56 4.05
N ILE A 82 -16.08 -6.67 3.20
CA ILE A 82 -16.07 -7.55 2.02
C ILE A 82 -14.96 -7.11 1.06
N ILE A 83 -14.87 -5.81 0.75
CA ILE A 83 -13.82 -5.29 -0.15
C ILE A 83 -12.42 -5.57 0.42
N LYS A 84 -12.21 -5.34 1.72
CA LYS A 84 -10.94 -5.64 2.40
C LYS A 84 -10.56 -7.12 2.28
N TRP A 85 -11.53 -8.02 2.47
CA TRP A 85 -11.33 -9.45 2.29
C TRP A 85 -10.98 -9.80 0.84
N LEU A 86 -11.66 -9.18 -0.14
CA LEU A 86 -11.39 -9.34 -1.56
C LEU A 86 -10.01 -8.80 -1.97
N CYS A 87 -9.51 -7.74 -1.33
CA CYS A 87 -8.16 -7.21 -1.57
C CYS A 87 -7.09 -8.30 -1.40
N ALA A 88 -7.16 -9.08 -0.32
CA ALA A 88 -6.21 -10.16 -0.05
C ALA A 88 -6.35 -11.36 -1.01
N LYS A 89 -7.48 -11.48 -1.70
CA LYS A 89 -7.80 -12.56 -2.66
C LYS A 89 -7.59 -12.16 -4.12
N SER A 90 -7.23 -10.92 -4.40
CA SER A 90 -7.10 -10.37 -5.74
C SER A 90 -5.71 -10.55 -6.32
N ILE A 91 -5.64 -10.96 -7.57
CA ILE A 91 -4.41 -11.09 -8.36
C ILE A 91 -4.55 -10.18 -9.58
N PRO A 92 -3.59 -9.32 -9.91
CA PRO A 92 -3.66 -8.46 -11.08
C PRO A 92 -3.63 -9.26 -12.39
N GLU A 93 -4.40 -8.85 -13.39
CA GLU A 93 -4.54 -9.56 -14.66
C GLU A 93 -3.26 -9.59 -15.49
N LYS A 94 -2.49 -8.51 -15.46
CA LYS A 94 -1.27 -8.40 -16.27
C LYS A 94 -0.02 -8.63 -15.44
N LYS A 95 0.86 -9.47 -15.98
CA LYS A 95 2.27 -9.52 -15.55
C LYS A 95 2.91 -8.16 -15.77
N SER A 96 3.67 -7.72 -14.80
CA SER A 96 4.34 -6.44 -14.84
C SER A 96 5.78 -6.65 -15.33
N SER A 97 6.12 -6.07 -16.49
CA SER A 97 7.52 -5.89 -16.96
C SER A 97 8.45 -7.07 -16.63
N GLY A 98 8.11 -8.28 -17.08
CA GLY A 98 8.96 -9.48 -16.92
C GLY A 98 9.01 -10.08 -15.52
N LYS A 99 8.46 -9.40 -14.51
CA LYS A 99 8.37 -9.93 -13.13
C LYS A 99 6.99 -10.55 -12.86
N ASN A 100 6.95 -11.47 -11.91
CA ASN A 100 5.70 -12.10 -11.51
C ASN A 100 4.79 -11.07 -10.81
N ALA A 101 3.49 -11.11 -11.12
CA ALA A 101 2.52 -10.31 -10.40
C ALA A 101 2.39 -10.83 -8.95
N SER A 102 2.38 -9.94 -7.97
CA SER A 102 2.07 -10.30 -6.59
C SER A 102 0.58 -10.19 -6.32
N ALA A 103 0.02 -11.13 -5.56
CA ALA A 103 -1.33 -11.01 -5.05
C ALA A 103 -1.39 -9.95 -3.93
N GLY A 104 -2.54 -9.29 -3.84
CA GLY A 104 -2.81 -8.27 -2.85
C GLY A 104 -3.12 -6.93 -3.50
N PHE A 105 -4.25 -6.39 -3.08
CA PHE A 105 -4.76 -5.09 -3.50
C PHE A 105 -4.96 -4.23 -2.25
N CYS A 106 -4.97 -2.93 -2.44
CA CYS A 106 -5.43 -1.97 -1.46
C CYS A 106 -6.72 -1.30 -1.95
N PHE A 107 -7.54 -0.90 -1.00
CA PHE A 107 -8.76 -0.15 -1.23
C PHE A 107 -8.72 1.12 -0.39
N PHE A 108 -8.91 2.26 -1.02
CA PHE A 108 -8.93 3.56 -0.36
C PHE A 108 -9.76 4.56 -1.14
N GLN A 109 -10.23 5.58 -0.44
CA GLN A 109 -10.89 6.74 -1.01
C GLN A 109 -9.97 7.95 -0.91
N ASN A 110 -9.93 8.75 -1.95
CA ASN A 110 -9.24 10.02 -1.97
C ASN A 110 -10.13 11.10 -2.60
N LYS A 111 -9.64 12.31 -2.79
CA LYS A 111 -10.41 13.41 -3.40
C LYS A 111 -10.88 13.14 -4.84
N ARG A 112 -10.28 12.16 -5.53
CA ARG A 112 -10.62 11.76 -6.91
C ARG A 112 -11.64 10.61 -6.94
N GLY A 113 -11.98 10.01 -5.79
CA GLY A 113 -12.92 8.89 -5.68
C GLY A 113 -12.31 7.63 -5.07
N TYR A 114 -12.92 6.49 -5.36
CA TYR A 114 -12.48 5.19 -4.87
C TYR A 114 -11.40 4.57 -5.75
N ASN A 115 -10.46 3.89 -5.09
CA ASN A 115 -9.36 3.22 -5.73
C ASN A 115 -9.27 1.78 -5.24
N PHE A 116 -9.23 0.82 -6.18
CA PHE A 116 -8.98 -0.59 -5.93
C PHE A 116 -7.82 -1.04 -6.81
N LEU A 117 -6.61 -1.02 -6.25
CA LEU A 117 -5.34 -1.14 -6.98
C LEU A 117 -4.44 -2.20 -6.34
N SER A 118 -3.63 -2.89 -7.15
CA SER A 118 -2.61 -3.79 -6.62
C SER A 118 -1.43 -2.99 -6.05
N TYR A 119 -0.74 -3.55 -5.06
CA TYR A 119 0.50 -2.96 -4.54
C TYR A 119 1.55 -2.76 -5.64
N ASP A 120 1.56 -3.63 -6.65
CA ASP A 120 2.49 -3.53 -7.78
C ASP A 120 2.22 -2.31 -8.68
N SER A 121 1.01 -1.74 -8.65
CA SER A 121 0.68 -0.56 -9.46
C SER A 121 1.47 0.67 -9.06
N PHE A 122 1.78 0.81 -7.78
CA PHE A 122 2.53 1.96 -7.26
C PHE A 122 4.00 1.94 -7.71
N SER A 123 4.61 0.77 -7.83
CA SER A 123 5.99 0.66 -8.32
C SER A 123 6.15 1.18 -9.75
N ARG A 124 5.10 1.07 -10.56
CA ARG A 124 5.07 1.52 -11.97
C ARG A 124 4.68 2.97 -12.14
N SER A 125 4.05 3.54 -11.12
CA SER A 125 3.61 4.93 -11.18
C SER A 125 4.81 5.87 -11.19
N LYS A 126 4.73 6.89 -12.05
CA LYS A 126 5.72 7.96 -12.03
C LYS A 126 5.44 8.88 -10.85
N PRO A 127 6.47 9.36 -10.14
CA PRO A 127 6.30 10.38 -9.12
C PRO A 127 5.67 11.63 -9.72
N ILE A 128 4.69 12.20 -9.00
CA ILE A 128 4.01 13.43 -9.44
C ILE A 128 4.67 14.68 -8.90
N LYS A 129 5.39 14.58 -7.79
CA LYS A 129 6.15 15.64 -7.16
C LYS A 129 7.44 15.08 -6.56
N LYS A 130 8.45 15.96 -6.42
CA LYS A 130 9.67 15.71 -5.67
C LYS A 130 9.60 16.45 -4.35
N LEU A 131 9.88 15.77 -3.26
CA LEU A 131 9.90 16.30 -1.91
C LEU A 131 11.36 16.36 -1.47
N VAL A 132 11.90 17.56 -1.30
CA VAL A 132 13.34 17.77 -1.05
C VAL A 132 13.54 18.31 0.35
N VAL A 133 14.27 17.57 1.18
CA VAL A 133 14.57 17.96 2.56
C VAL A 133 15.83 18.78 2.62
N GLY A 134 15.76 19.96 3.29
CA GLY A 134 16.91 20.84 3.44
C GLY A 134 17.30 21.59 2.16
N HIS A 135 16.37 21.75 1.24
CA HIS A 135 16.55 22.60 0.07
C HIS A 135 16.26 24.05 0.47
N GLU A 136 17.31 24.83 0.63
CA GLU A 136 17.20 26.28 0.64
C GLU A 136 17.33 26.74 -0.82
N PRO A 137 16.33 27.43 -1.40
CA PRO A 137 16.45 27.98 -2.74
C PRO A 137 17.67 28.92 -2.79
N GLU A 138 18.53 28.76 -3.77
CA GLU A 138 19.66 29.68 -3.97
C GLU A 138 19.11 31.06 -4.29
N GLU A 139 19.77 32.13 -3.76
CA GLU A 139 19.39 33.51 -4.07
C GLU A 139 19.45 33.73 -5.60
N GLY A 140 18.27 33.95 -6.21
CA GLY A 140 18.13 34.13 -7.65
C GLY A 140 17.57 32.95 -8.44
N GLU A 141 17.29 31.83 -7.80
CA GLU A 141 16.46 30.79 -8.43
C GLU A 141 15.01 31.25 -8.52
N ASP A 142 14.49 31.26 -9.73
CA ASP A 142 13.10 31.54 -9.99
C ASP A 142 12.22 30.45 -9.31
N PRO A 143 11.43 30.79 -8.28
CA PRO A 143 10.59 29.81 -7.59
C PRO A 143 9.56 29.13 -8.51
N ASP A 144 9.37 29.63 -9.72
CA ASP A 144 8.50 29.04 -10.73
C ASP A 144 9.20 28.05 -11.66
N LYS A 145 10.53 27.96 -11.60
CA LYS A 145 11.30 27.07 -12.51
C LYS A 145 11.06 25.59 -12.28
N ASP A 146 10.67 25.19 -11.07
CA ASP A 146 10.45 23.77 -10.78
C ASP A 146 9.17 23.55 -9.95
N LYS A 147 8.01 23.83 -10.57
CA LYS A 147 6.66 23.57 -10.00
C LYS A 147 6.46 22.13 -9.48
N ASN A 148 7.45 21.25 -9.72
CA ASN A 148 7.42 19.86 -9.30
C ASN A 148 8.18 19.60 -8.00
N ILE A 149 8.95 20.56 -7.48
CA ILE A 149 9.68 20.44 -6.21
C ILE A 149 8.89 21.09 -5.09
N ILE A 150 8.82 20.39 -3.97
CA ILE A 150 8.25 20.88 -2.70
C ILE A 150 9.37 20.81 -1.66
N PRO A 151 9.82 21.96 -1.13
CA PRO A 151 10.75 21.97 -0.03
C PRO A 151 10.08 21.42 1.24
N ILE A 152 10.85 20.65 2.00
CA ILE A 152 10.37 19.97 3.20
C ILE A 152 11.14 20.49 4.40
N ASP A 153 10.39 20.92 5.42
CA ASP A 153 10.97 21.46 6.65
C ASP A 153 11.43 20.32 7.58
N LYS A 154 10.66 19.24 7.63
CA LYS A 154 10.92 18.14 8.56
C LYS A 154 10.63 16.79 7.95
N LEU A 155 11.58 15.87 8.11
CA LEU A 155 11.44 14.46 7.78
C LEU A 155 11.72 13.61 9.00
N SER A 156 10.83 12.67 9.29
CA SER A 156 11.04 11.60 10.27
C SER A 156 10.84 10.26 9.58
N VAL A 157 11.86 9.42 9.56
CA VAL A 157 11.79 8.10 8.94
C VAL A 157 11.71 7.04 10.02
N THR A 158 10.67 6.21 9.94
CA THR A 158 10.50 5.04 10.79
C THR A 158 10.62 3.80 9.93
N THR A 159 11.66 3.02 10.14
CA THR A 159 11.81 1.72 9.52
C THR A 159 11.23 0.67 10.45
N SER A 160 10.21 -0.01 10.01
CA SER A 160 9.67 -1.18 10.72
C SER A 160 10.43 -2.47 10.37
N PHE A 161 11.66 -2.37 9.85
CA PHE A 161 12.60 -3.49 9.82
C PHE A 161 13.15 -3.79 11.22
N ASP A 162 12.24 -3.92 12.18
CA ASP A 162 12.55 -4.60 13.44
C ASP A 162 12.80 -6.06 13.09
N VAL A 163 14.08 -6.45 13.10
CA VAL A 163 14.53 -7.78 12.74
C VAL A 163 13.84 -8.84 13.60
N LEU A 164 13.72 -8.59 14.90
CA LEU A 164 13.08 -9.52 15.83
C LEU A 164 11.58 -9.65 15.53
N LYS A 165 10.89 -8.56 15.31
CA LYS A 165 9.49 -8.56 14.92
C LYS A 165 9.29 -9.21 13.55
N GLY A 166 10.16 -8.93 12.59
CA GLY A 166 10.15 -9.54 11.26
C GLY A 166 10.33 -11.06 11.30
N LEU A 167 11.23 -11.54 12.14
CA LEU A 167 11.42 -12.97 12.40
C LEU A 167 10.17 -13.59 13.01
N ASN A 168 9.63 -12.99 14.06
CA ASN A 168 8.44 -13.49 14.77
C ASN A 168 7.18 -13.56 13.89
N VAL A 169 7.01 -12.64 12.97
CA VAL A 169 5.86 -12.64 12.05
C VAL A 169 6.13 -13.37 10.73
N GLY A 170 7.35 -13.90 10.52
CA GLY A 170 7.74 -14.65 9.33
C GLY A 170 7.92 -13.79 8.08
N SER A 171 8.20 -12.50 8.24
CA SER A 171 8.33 -11.58 7.10
C SER A 171 9.56 -11.83 6.24
N PHE A 172 10.59 -12.50 6.76
CA PHE A 172 11.83 -12.76 6.04
C PHE A 172 11.89 -14.17 5.46
N ASN A 173 11.58 -15.16 6.29
CA ASN A 173 11.62 -16.56 5.87
C ASN A 173 10.51 -17.33 6.61
N SER A 174 9.59 -17.89 5.87
CA SER A 174 8.44 -18.60 6.44
C SER A 174 7.96 -19.72 5.53
N MET A 175 7.25 -20.68 6.12
CA MET A 175 6.50 -21.69 5.38
C MET A 175 5.02 -21.34 5.46
N VAL A 176 4.36 -21.15 4.33
CA VAL A 176 2.91 -21.00 4.26
C VAL A 176 2.30 -22.31 3.80
N MET A 177 1.59 -22.95 4.70
CA MET A 177 0.87 -24.19 4.45
C MET A 177 -0.55 -23.87 4.00
N THR A 178 -0.96 -24.30 2.83
CA THR A 178 -2.33 -24.11 2.34
C THR A 178 -3.08 -25.43 2.35
N LEU A 179 -4.25 -25.44 2.97
CA LEU A 179 -5.20 -26.52 2.90
C LEU A 179 -6.37 -26.12 2.01
N ASP A 180 -6.57 -26.86 0.91
CA ASP A 180 -7.74 -26.69 0.08
C ASP A 180 -8.88 -27.56 0.63
N VAL A 181 -9.96 -26.88 1.01
CA VAL A 181 -11.14 -27.55 1.62
C VAL A 181 -11.90 -28.39 0.58
N LYS A 182 -11.88 -27.99 -0.70
CA LYS A 182 -12.57 -28.73 -1.76
C LYS A 182 -11.94 -30.09 -2.03
N ASP A 183 -10.64 -30.10 -2.20
CA ASP A 183 -9.90 -31.29 -2.64
C ASP A 183 -9.17 -31.96 -1.48
N MET A 184 -9.26 -31.39 -0.25
CA MET A 184 -8.51 -31.82 0.94
C MET A 184 -7.01 -31.92 0.68
N ASN A 185 -6.52 -31.11 -0.26
CA ASN A 185 -5.14 -31.09 -0.66
C ASN A 185 -4.32 -30.13 0.18
N TYR A 186 -3.14 -30.57 0.58
CA TYR A 186 -2.19 -29.81 1.36
C TYR A 186 -0.98 -29.44 0.51
N VAL A 187 -0.63 -28.15 0.50
CA VAL A 187 0.52 -27.65 -0.27
C VAL A 187 1.36 -26.71 0.59
N GLU A 188 2.67 -26.91 0.54
CA GLU A 188 3.67 -26.06 1.20
C GLU A 188 4.21 -25.01 0.23
N HIS A 189 4.25 -23.77 0.70
CA HIS A 189 4.80 -22.63 -0.05
C HIS A 189 5.91 -21.99 0.78
N PRO A 190 7.18 -22.31 0.51
CA PRO A 190 8.29 -21.64 1.15
C PRO A 190 8.35 -20.19 0.67
N PHE A 191 8.48 -19.27 1.62
CA PHE A 191 8.68 -17.86 1.38
C PHE A 191 10.07 -17.47 1.85
N ASN A 192 10.86 -16.92 0.94
CA ASN A 192 12.16 -16.33 1.22
C ASN A 192 12.15 -14.91 0.65
N ILE A 193 12.44 -13.92 1.48
CA ILE A 193 12.35 -12.50 1.12
C ILE A 193 13.32 -12.16 -0.02
N THR A 194 14.52 -12.72 -0.04
CA THR A 194 15.53 -12.46 -1.07
C THR A 194 15.04 -12.89 -2.45
N LYS A 195 14.52 -14.13 -2.55
CA LYS A 195 13.92 -14.65 -3.78
C LYS A 195 12.68 -13.86 -4.19
N TYR A 196 11.84 -13.50 -3.20
CA TYR A 196 10.62 -12.76 -3.46
C TYR A 196 10.88 -11.37 -4.05
N TYR A 197 11.86 -10.63 -3.53
CA TYR A 197 12.24 -9.32 -4.06
C TYR A 197 12.79 -9.36 -5.48
N GLN A 198 13.40 -10.46 -5.88
CA GLN A 198 13.83 -10.67 -7.27
C GLN A 198 12.65 -10.92 -8.23
N GLU A 199 11.59 -11.55 -7.71
CA GLU A 199 10.43 -11.97 -8.50
C GLU A 199 9.36 -10.88 -8.66
N VAL A 200 9.23 -9.93 -7.70
CA VAL A 200 8.14 -8.94 -7.68
C VAL A 200 8.62 -7.52 -7.99
N PRO A 201 7.75 -6.67 -8.54
CA PRO A 201 8.08 -5.27 -8.76
C PRO A 201 8.11 -4.49 -7.44
N LEU A 202 9.20 -3.76 -7.19
CA LEU A 202 9.39 -2.91 -6.02
C LEU A 202 9.25 -1.44 -6.37
N MET A 203 8.99 -0.61 -5.36
CA MET A 203 8.94 0.85 -5.50
C MET A 203 10.30 1.41 -5.92
N ASN A 204 11.36 0.93 -5.30
CA ASN A 204 12.74 1.28 -5.61
C ASN A 204 13.53 0.04 -6.01
N PRO A 205 14.55 0.16 -6.88
CA PRO A 205 15.25 -0.99 -7.44
C PRO A 205 16.13 -1.73 -6.44
N ASN A 206 16.48 -1.09 -5.32
CA ASN A 206 17.37 -1.67 -4.34
C ASN A 206 16.61 -2.48 -3.29
N TYR A 207 17.15 -3.63 -3.02
CA TYR A 207 16.71 -4.53 -2.00
C TYR A 207 17.69 -4.52 -0.82
N GLN A 208 17.20 -4.18 0.37
CA GLN A 208 17.95 -4.44 1.60
C GLN A 208 17.39 -5.67 2.30
N ALA A 209 18.02 -6.83 2.04
CA ALA A 209 18.02 -7.84 3.10
C ALA A 209 18.89 -7.31 4.25
N PRO A 210 18.46 -7.38 5.50
CA PRO A 210 19.37 -7.16 6.61
C PRO A 210 20.64 -7.99 6.38
N GLU A 211 21.84 -7.41 6.60
CA GLU A 211 23.11 -8.12 6.39
C GLU A 211 23.15 -9.47 7.09
N TYR A 212 22.48 -9.55 8.23
CA TYR A 212 22.25 -10.78 8.98
C TYR A 212 21.65 -11.90 8.10
N TYR A 213 20.71 -11.57 7.20
CA TYR A 213 20.09 -12.55 6.30
C TYR A 213 21.00 -13.01 5.19
N LYS A 214 21.86 -12.12 4.66
CA LYS A 214 22.86 -12.47 3.66
C LYS A 214 23.93 -13.40 4.23
N LYS A 215 24.25 -13.23 5.52
CA LYS A 215 25.30 -13.99 6.21
C LYS A 215 24.82 -15.36 6.71
N PHE A 216 23.52 -15.52 6.94
CA PHE A 216 22.89 -16.75 7.43
C PHE A 216 21.86 -17.27 6.44
N ASP A 217 22.20 -17.31 5.13
CA ASP A 217 21.33 -17.86 4.09
C ASP A 217 20.99 -19.34 4.39
N ARG A 218 20.11 -19.49 5.38
CA ARG A 218 19.50 -20.75 5.73
C ARG A 218 18.27 -20.90 4.86
N GLU A 219 18.48 -21.29 3.61
CA GLU A 219 17.40 -21.51 2.64
C GLU A 219 16.24 -22.37 3.17
N ASN A 220 16.52 -23.19 4.18
CA ASN A 220 15.58 -24.14 4.75
C ASN A 220 15.16 -23.85 6.21
N ALA A 221 15.61 -22.75 6.81
CA ALA A 221 15.24 -22.41 8.19
C ALA A 221 14.04 -21.45 8.19
N HIS A 222 12.84 -22.00 8.20
CA HIS A 222 11.63 -21.19 8.34
C HIS A 222 11.50 -20.68 9.78
N THR A 223 11.48 -19.36 9.95
CA THR A 223 11.28 -18.73 11.26
C THR A 223 9.85 -18.83 11.75
N ARG A 224 8.90 -19.02 10.83
CA ARG A 224 7.49 -19.20 11.14
C ARG A 224 6.81 -20.12 10.14
N ILE A 225 5.91 -20.96 10.66
CA ILE A 225 4.96 -21.73 9.88
C ILE A 225 3.59 -21.08 10.02
N MET A 226 2.95 -20.79 8.92
CA MET A 226 1.62 -20.19 8.85
C MET A 226 0.69 -21.11 8.07
N SER A 227 -0.50 -21.36 8.60
CA SER A 227 -1.53 -22.10 7.88
C SER A 227 -2.56 -21.14 7.27
N LYS A 228 -3.00 -21.43 6.04
CA LYS A 228 -4.08 -20.73 5.35
C LYS A 228 -5.04 -21.75 4.75
N VAL A 229 -6.32 -21.53 5.02
CA VAL A 229 -7.35 -22.26 4.31
C VAL A 229 -7.56 -21.60 2.94
N MET A 230 -7.46 -22.40 1.88
CA MET A 230 -7.75 -22.05 0.51
C MET A 230 -8.98 -22.84 0.07
N ASP A 231 -10.01 -22.15 -0.36
CA ASP A 231 -11.18 -22.77 -0.95
C ASP A 231 -11.18 -22.53 -2.45
N THR A 232 -10.69 -23.51 -3.20
CA THR A 232 -10.64 -23.43 -4.67
C THR A 232 -12.03 -23.47 -5.30
N ALA A 233 -13.07 -23.89 -4.54
CA ALA A 233 -14.46 -23.82 -4.98
C ALA A 233 -14.97 -22.38 -5.17
N LEU A 234 -14.33 -21.40 -4.51
CA LEU A 234 -14.65 -19.97 -4.72
C LEU A 234 -14.18 -19.46 -6.08
N PHE A 235 -13.21 -20.15 -6.71
CA PHE A 235 -12.76 -19.83 -8.05
C PHE A 235 -13.66 -20.53 -9.08
N THR A 236 -14.06 -19.81 -10.09
CA THR A 236 -14.83 -20.39 -11.19
C THR A 236 -13.95 -21.35 -11.98
N GLU A 237 -14.54 -22.44 -12.45
CA GLU A 237 -13.85 -23.43 -13.29
C GLU A 237 -13.06 -22.77 -14.43
N GLY A 238 -11.84 -23.24 -14.65
CA GLY A 238 -10.92 -22.73 -15.68
C GLY A 238 -10.16 -21.44 -15.33
N THR A 239 -10.44 -20.78 -14.22
CA THR A 239 -9.72 -19.56 -13.82
C THR A 239 -8.64 -19.81 -12.78
N TYR A 240 -8.63 -20.98 -12.15
CA TYR A 240 -7.63 -21.36 -11.15
C TYR A 240 -6.40 -21.98 -11.80
N THR A 241 -5.22 -21.51 -11.41
CA THR A 241 -3.93 -22.12 -11.75
C THR A 241 -3.12 -22.39 -10.49
N LYS A 242 -2.26 -23.43 -10.52
CA LYS A 242 -1.38 -23.73 -9.37
C LYS A 242 -0.52 -22.54 -8.91
N GLY A 243 -0.14 -21.65 -9.85
CA GLY A 243 0.60 -20.43 -9.53
C GLY A 243 -0.18 -19.43 -8.69
N MET A 244 -1.51 -19.42 -8.79
CA MET A 244 -2.37 -18.53 -7.99
C MET A 244 -2.34 -18.89 -6.50
N THR A 245 -2.24 -20.16 -6.14
CA THR A 245 -2.15 -20.58 -4.74
C THR A 245 -0.89 -20.01 -4.08
N LYS A 246 0.26 -20.11 -4.76
CA LYS A 246 1.52 -19.51 -4.30
C LYS A 246 1.37 -17.98 -4.12
N GLN A 247 0.84 -17.28 -5.12
CA GLN A 247 0.65 -15.83 -5.04
C GLN A 247 -0.28 -15.43 -3.89
N LEU A 248 -1.42 -16.10 -3.76
CA LEU A 248 -2.41 -15.81 -2.70
C LEU A 248 -1.87 -16.16 -1.31
N SER A 249 -1.05 -17.22 -1.18
CA SER A 249 -0.43 -17.55 0.10
C SER A 249 0.48 -16.43 0.60
N GLN A 250 1.14 -15.72 -0.33
CA GLN A 250 2.08 -14.64 -0.05
C GLN A 250 1.43 -13.24 0.06
N SER A 251 0.13 -13.09 -0.21
CA SER A 251 -0.55 -11.78 -0.24
C SER A 251 -0.41 -10.97 1.06
N SER A 252 -0.51 -11.63 2.22
CA SER A 252 -0.34 -10.97 3.53
C SER A 252 1.11 -10.56 3.81
N LEU A 253 2.07 -11.27 3.26
CA LEU A 253 3.49 -10.92 3.35
C LEU A 253 3.78 -9.72 2.45
N ARG A 254 3.20 -9.68 1.25
CA ARG A 254 3.31 -8.53 0.34
C ARG A 254 2.74 -7.25 0.98
N GLU A 255 1.58 -7.34 1.61
CA GLU A 255 1.00 -6.22 2.36
C GLU A 255 1.94 -5.70 3.45
N LYS A 256 2.48 -6.61 4.29
CA LYS A 256 3.43 -6.22 5.34
C LYS A 256 4.71 -5.59 4.80
N LEU A 257 5.24 -6.11 3.69
CA LEU A 257 6.42 -5.55 3.04
C LEU A 257 6.15 -4.17 2.45
N PHE A 258 4.95 -3.95 1.91
CA PHE A 258 4.57 -2.65 1.36
C PHE A 258 4.59 -1.53 2.41
N TYR A 259 4.24 -1.86 3.66
CA TYR A 259 4.26 -0.94 4.79
C TYR A 259 5.52 -1.07 5.67
N ALA A 260 6.59 -1.70 5.16
CA ALA A 260 7.78 -1.97 5.97
C ALA A 260 8.54 -0.71 6.36
N LYS A 261 8.55 0.31 5.52
CA LYS A 261 9.18 1.60 5.78
C LYS A 261 8.16 2.71 5.67
N SER A 262 8.10 3.56 6.69
CA SER A 262 7.27 4.75 6.70
C SER A 262 8.10 6.00 6.93
N ALA A 263 7.67 7.11 6.35
CA ALA A 263 8.25 8.42 6.58
C ALA A 263 7.13 9.42 6.86
N GLU A 264 7.34 10.29 7.83
CA GLU A 264 6.48 11.42 8.11
C GLU A 264 7.17 12.70 7.63
N ILE A 265 6.47 13.47 6.83
CA ILE A 265 6.95 14.71 6.26
C ILE A 265 5.99 15.83 6.66
N GLU A 266 6.55 16.97 7.03
CA GLU A 266 5.80 18.17 7.35
C GLU A 266 6.38 19.35 6.54
N TYR A 267 5.50 20.15 5.96
CA TYR A 267 5.85 21.36 5.22
C TYR A 267 4.73 22.41 5.32
N ILE A 268 5.10 23.66 5.17
CA ILE A 268 4.15 24.78 5.15
C ILE A 268 3.62 24.94 3.72
N GLY A 269 2.30 25.01 3.60
CA GLY A 269 1.62 25.20 2.33
C GLY A 269 0.60 24.12 2.00
N THR A 270 -0.11 24.34 0.92
CA THR A 270 -1.08 23.38 0.38
C THR A 270 -0.72 23.00 -1.03
N ASN A 271 -0.97 21.76 -1.37
CA ASN A 271 -0.83 21.27 -2.73
C ASN A 271 -1.96 20.29 -3.06
N GLU A 272 -1.93 19.79 -4.28
CA GLU A 272 -2.95 18.85 -4.76
C GLU A 272 -2.68 17.39 -4.40
N LEU A 273 -1.65 17.11 -3.62
CA LEU A 273 -1.30 15.74 -3.20
C LEU A 273 -2.45 15.09 -2.43
N THR A 274 -2.68 13.82 -2.71
CA THR A 274 -3.71 13.02 -2.06
C THR A 274 -3.24 11.58 -1.82
N VAL A 275 -3.98 10.85 -1.01
CA VAL A 275 -3.69 9.43 -0.72
C VAL A 275 -3.63 8.62 -2.01
N GLY A 276 -2.62 7.76 -2.13
CA GLY A 276 -2.37 6.92 -3.31
C GLY A 276 -1.50 7.57 -4.39
N ASP A 277 -1.14 8.85 -4.25
CA ASP A 277 -0.15 9.47 -5.12
C ASP A 277 1.25 8.97 -4.79
N VAL A 278 2.08 8.82 -5.82
CA VAL A 278 3.49 8.47 -5.68
C VAL A 278 4.34 9.73 -5.77
N VAL A 279 5.25 9.89 -4.82
CA VAL A 279 6.18 11.02 -4.73
C VAL A 279 7.62 10.51 -4.66
N GLU A 280 8.56 11.33 -5.07
CA GLU A 280 9.99 11.07 -4.91
C GLU A 280 10.52 11.92 -3.75
N VAL A 281 11.10 11.28 -2.75
CA VAL A 281 11.71 11.95 -1.60
C VAL A 281 13.20 11.99 -1.82
N MET A 282 13.78 13.17 -1.66
CA MET A 282 15.24 13.40 -1.75
C MET A 282 15.71 13.97 -0.41
N THR A 283 16.64 13.26 0.21
CA THR A 283 17.24 13.65 1.48
C THR A 283 18.76 13.71 1.37
N PHE A 284 19.38 14.56 2.15
CA PHE A 284 20.80 14.77 2.14
C PHE A 284 21.40 14.53 3.53
N LYS A 285 22.61 13.95 3.59
CA LYS A 285 23.37 13.72 4.82
C LYS A 285 24.58 14.65 4.90
N GLY A 286 24.85 15.15 6.10
CA GLY A 286 26.06 15.90 6.40
C GLY A 286 26.11 17.33 5.84
N LYS A 287 27.19 18.03 6.15
CA LYS A 287 27.44 19.41 5.67
C LYS A 287 27.73 19.47 4.17
N ASP A 288 28.22 18.38 3.60
CA ASP A 288 28.60 18.29 2.18
C ASP A 288 27.40 17.97 1.26
N LYS A 289 26.16 17.99 1.78
CA LYS A 289 24.93 17.73 1.06
C LYS A 289 24.98 16.43 0.23
N GLN A 290 25.62 15.38 0.75
CA GLN A 290 25.63 14.08 0.08
C GLN A 290 24.21 13.46 0.15
N MET A 291 23.73 12.92 -0.97
CA MET A 291 22.41 12.30 -1.02
C MET A 291 22.33 11.11 -0.07
N ASP A 292 21.30 11.09 0.78
CA ASP A 292 20.97 9.96 1.62
C ASP A 292 20.17 8.92 0.84
N TYR A 293 20.86 8.02 0.18
CA TYR A 293 20.25 6.99 -0.66
C TYR A 293 19.37 6.01 0.11
N GLU A 294 19.60 5.84 1.41
CA GLU A 294 18.80 4.94 2.23
C GLU A 294 17.39 5.48 2.43
N ASN A 295 17.27 6.79 2.61
CA ASN A 295 15.99 7.44 2.88
C ASN A 295 15.37 8.15 1.67
N SER A 296 16.14 8.32 0.61
CA SER A 296 15.65 8.84 -0.67
C SER A 296 14.97 7.76 -1.49
N GLY A 297 14.10 8.16 -2.43
CA GLY A 297 13.45 7.26 -3.39
C GLY A 297 11.96 7.49 -3.52
N LYS A 298 11.27 6.53 -4.13
CA LYS A 298 9.82 6.58 -4.34
C LYS A 298 9.07 6.15 -3.10
N TYR A 299 8.04 6.91 -2.78
CA TYR A 299 7.10 6.64 -1.71
C TYR A 299 5.67 6.84 -2.19
N VAL A 300 4.74 6.12 -1.59
CA VAL A 300 3.30 6.33 -1.78
C VAL A 300 2.73 7.08 -0.59
N ILE A 301 1.85 8.03 -0.85
CA ILE A 301 1.16 8.78 0.21
C ILE A 301 0.04 7.91 0.78
N GLY A 302 0.16 7.56 2.06
CA GLY A 302 -0.86 6.79 2.78
C GLY A 302 -1.82 7.65 3.61
N ARG A 303 -1.38 8.82 4.07
CA ARG A 303 -2.19 9.75 4.86
C ARG A 303 -1.80 11.19 4.57
N VAL A 304 -2.80 12.04 4.51
CA VAL A 304 -2.65 13.49 4.37
C VAL A 304 -3.40 14.16 5.51
N GLU A 305 -2.70 14.95 6.31
CA GLU A 305 -3.28 15.79 7.34
C GLU A 305 -3.00 17.25 6.99
N LYS A 306 -4.02 18.08 7.06
CA LYS A 306 -3.91 19.51 6.83
C LYS A 306 -4.37 20.24 8.07
N GLN A 307 -3.51 21.08 8.59
CA GLN A 307 -3.80 21.92 9.75
C GLN A 307 -3.79 23.38 9.33
N PHE A 308 -4.89 24.03 9.52
CA PHE A 308 -5.03 25.47 9.30
C PHE A 308 -4.84 26.21 10.62
N LEU A 309 -3.85 27.10 10.69
CA LEU A 309 -3.52 27.93 11.83
C LEU A 309 -4.06 29.34 11.56
N SER A 310 -5.23 29.64 12.13
CA SER A 310 -5.93 30.91 11.84
C SER A 310 -5.22 32.15 12.36
N GLN A 311 -4.24 32.02 13.26
CA GLN A 311 -3.47 33.15 13.79
C GLN A 311 -2.39 33.63 12.81
N ASP A 312 -1.87 32.76 11.96
CA ASP A 312 -0.76 33.06 11.05
C ASP A 312 -1.18 33.00 9.57
N ASP A 313 -2.45 32.72 9.27
CA ASP A 313 -2.96 32.43 7.92
C ASP A 313 -2.13 31.39 7.16
N LYS A 314 -1.50 30.49 7.91
CA LYS A 314 -0.64 29.44 7.37
C LYS A 314 -1.34 28.09 7.43
N MET A 315 -1.12 27.29 6.39
CA MET A 315 -1.54 25.90 6.36
C MET A 315 -0.30 25.01 6.46
N SER A 316 -0.27 24.13 7.46
CA SER A 316 0.71 23.04 7.55
C SER A 316 0.10 21.77 6.96
N THR A 317 0.89 21.06 6.16
CA THR A 317 0.52 19.76 5.59
C THR A 317 1.48 18.70 6.11
N LYS A 318 0.94 17.67 6.73
CA LYS A 318 1.68 16.49 7.18
C LYS A 318 1.29 15.29 6.31
N LEU A 319 2.30 14.62 5.75
CA LEU A 319 2.15 13.41 4.94
C LEU A 319 2.74 12.21 5.67
N THR A 320 2.03 11.10 5.68
CA THR A 320 2.59 9.79 6.01
C THR A 320 2.81 9.01 4.73
N LEU A 321 4.04 8.63 4.49
CA LEU A 321 4.52 7.99 3.28
C LEU A 321 4.92 6.55 3.58
N TYR A 322 4.75 5.65 2.59
CA TYR A 322 5.15 4.26 2.69
C TYR A 322 5.97 3.82 1.48
N THR A 323 6.92 2.93 1.72
CA THR A 323 7.67 2.27 0.65
C THR A 323 8.07 0.85 1.05
N ASP A 324 8.16 -0.05 0.08
CA ASP A 324 8.55 -1.44 0.26
C ASP A 324 10.06 -1.68 0.10
N SER A 325 10.79 -0.66 -0.29
CA SER A 325 12.21 -0.79 -0.61
C SER A 325 12.95 0.53 -0.36
N PRO A 326 14.24 0.49 0.06
CA PRO A 326 15.05 1.70 0.20
C PRO A 326 15.33 2.34 -1.16
N GLY A 327 15.79 3.58 -1.14
CA GLY A 327 16.15 4.33 -2.33
C GLY A 327 17.30 3.73 -3.12
N THR A 328 17.54 4.29 -4.29
CA THR A 328 18.57 3.84 -5.23
C THR A 328 19.92 4.36 -4.82
N PHE A 329 20.91 3.47 -4.64
CA PHE A 329 22.29 3.91 -4.79
C PHE A 329 22.53 4.31 -6.25
N PRO A 330 23.20 5.43 -6.56
CA PRO A 330 23.62 5.65 -7.91
C PRO A 330 24.48 4.44 -8.30
N THR A 331 24.16 3.83 -9.41
CA THR A 331 25.13 2.98 -10.09
C THR A 331 26.34 3.87 -10.32
N MET A 332 27.44 3.60 -9.64
CA MET A 332 28.71 4.18 -10.04
C MET A 332 28.97 3.64 -11.45
N GLU A 333 28.62 4.42 -12.45
CA GLU A 333 29.17 4.23 -13.78
C GLU A 333 30.66 4.49 -13.66
N GLY A 334 31.45 3.44 -13.74
CA GLY A 334 32.90 3.54 -13.87
C GLY A 334 33.66 3.59 -12.55
N GLY A 335 34.00 2.45 -12.04
CA GLY A 335 34.95 2.26 -10.95
C GLY A 335 35.18 0.76 -10.70
N ALA A 336 35.89 0.10 -11.61
CA ALA A 336 36.52 -1.15 -11.31
C ALA A 336 37.50 -0.94 -10.14
N VAL A 337 37.35 -1.71 -9.08
CA VAL A 337 38.42 -2.21 -8.22
C VAL A 337 38.16 -3.68 -7.96
#